data_9d758df809508fd9df93581e6b48b1f2
#
_entry.id   9d758df809508fd9df93581e6b48b1f2
#
_cell.length_a   1.000
_cell.length_b   1.000
_cell.length_c   1.000
_cell.angle_alpha   90.00
_cell.angle_beta   90.00
_cell.angle_gamma   90.00
#
_symmetry.space_group_name_H-M   'P 1'
#
loop_
_entity.id
_entity.type
_entity.pdbx_description
1 polymer ?
#
loop_
_entity_poly.entity_id
_entity_poly.type
_entity_poly.pdbx_seq_one_letter_code
_entity_poly.pdbx_strand_id
1 'polypeptide(L)'
;MSLIDTRLRIRRFFKKYKKIIIFIVIAWAIIFTVNYILKNMPKEEIPKTTYEPNVSVMTEDEVPEKWQATIESTIDTFVQRCNNKEYESAYNMLSDDCKDAVYPTLSSFQKYVDNRFKEKRSYSIQNFSNVGKQYIYDVNLMDDLMATGLTNKEFYYNEEKFVFTEDDKSLKLAISGFVRRNNLNIFAEDENLKVNILYKDVYYDHEIYSVTLTNRSTHPIVIADGTTNNEVVINTGEDERSEKNV
;
A
#
# COMPACT_ATOMS: atom_id res chain seq x y z
N MET A 1 76.74 -30.26 27.26
CA MET A 1 75.89 -29.16 27.74
C MET A 1 74.78 -29.80 28.51
N SER A 2 74.80 -29.68 29.89
CA SER A 2 73.93 -30.49 30.73
C SER A 2 72.49 -29.99 30.71
N LEU A 3 71.49 -30.92 30.61
CA LEU A 3 70.04 -30.64 30.69
C LEU A 3 69.64 -29.84 31.93
N ILE A 4 70.48 -29.88 32.97
CA ILE A 4 70.27 -29.16 34.22
C ILE A 4 70.50 -27.66 34.05
N ASP A 5 71.51 -27.25 33.25
CA ASP A 5 71.82 -25.84 32.97
C ASP A 5 70.73 -25.14 32.17
N THR A 6 70.12 -25.87 31.24
CA THR A 6 69.02 -25.37 30.44
C THR A 6 67.76 -25.13 31.27
N ARG A 7 67.45 -26.00 32.20
CA ARG A 7 66.30 -25.84 33.13
C ARG A 7 66.46 -24.66 34.08
N LEU A 8 67.69 -24.41 34.55
CA LEU A 8 67.98 -23.25 35.42
C LEU A 8 67.88 -21.92 34.67
N ARG A 9 68.35 -21.84 33.40
CA ARG A 9 68.22 -20.66 32.53
C ARG A 9 66.75 -20.36 32.23
N ILE A 10 65.94 -21.36 31.90
CA ILE A 10 64.52 -21.26 31.65
C ILE A 10 63.80 -20.74 32.90
N ARG A 11 64.11 -21.28 34.08
CA ARG A 11 63.48 -20.88 35.35
C ARG A 11 63.81 -19.41 35.69
N ARG A 12 65.04 -18.92 35.44
CA ARG A 12 65.46 -17.51 35.63
C ARG A 12 64.77 -16.60 34.63
N PHE A 13 64.61 -17.04 33.38
CA PHE A 13 63.90 -16.30 32.33
C PHE A 13 62.42 -16.13 32.72
N PHE A 14 61.73 -17.20 33.09
CA PHE A 14 60.34 -17.11 33.52
C PHE A 14 60.15 -16.25 34.77
N LYS A 15 61.09 -16.30 35.72
CA LYS A 15 61.03 -15.47 36.92
C LYS A 15 61.22 -13.97 36.61
N LYS A 16 62.08 -13.65 35.68
CA LYS A 16 62.37 -12.25 35.23
C LYS A 16 61.19 -11.67 34.41
N TYR A 17 60.60 -12.45 33.55
CA TYR A 17 59.56 -12.01 32.64
C TYR A 17 58.15 -12.43 33.00
N LYS A 18 57.97 -12.93 34.23
CA LYS A 18 56.68 -13.44 34.70
C LYS A 18 55.51 -12.47 34.43
N LYS A 19 55.69 -11.18 34.71
CA LYS A 19 54.63 -10.17 34.52
C LYS A 19 54.27 -9.97 33.05
N ILE A 20 55.29 -9.95 32.17
CA ILE A 20 55.09 -9.80 30.72
C ILE A 20 54.40 -11.04 30.13
N ILE A 21 54.84 -12.22 30.54
CA ILE A 21 54.22 -13.48 30.08
C ILE A 21 52.75 -13.56 30.51
N ILE A 22 52.44 -13.19 31.75
CA ILE A 22 51.05 -13.14 32.23
C ILE A 22 50.25 -12.14 31.40
N PHE A 23 50.78 -10.96 31.11
CA PHE A 23 50.11 -9.95 30.31
C PHE A 23 49.82 -10.46 28.91
N ILE A 24 50.79 -11.13 28.26
CA ILE A 24 50.63 -11.71 26.90
C ILE A 24 49.53 -12.80 26.93
N VAL A 25 49.51 -13.64 27.94
CA VAL A 25 48.48 -14.71 28.06
C VAL A 25 47.09 -14.10 28.24
N ILE A 26 46.97 -13.05 29.07
CA ILE A 26 45.69 -12.34 29.26
C ILE A 26 45.23 -11.68 27.97
N ALA A 27 46.14 -10.99 27.27
CA ALA A 27 45.84 -10.35 25.98
C ALA A 27 45.36 -11.38 24.95
N TRP A 28 46.03 -12.54 24.91
CA TRP A 28 45.61 -13.65 24.01
C TRP A 28 44.26 -14.22 24.36
N ALA A 29 43.97 -14.38 25.66
CA ALA A 29 42.66 -14.84 26.13
C ALA A 29 41.56 -13.86 25.78
N ILE A 30 41.80 -12.54 25.87
CA ILE A 30 40.84 -11.50 25.46
C ILE A 30 40.58 -11.57 23.95
N ILE A 31 41.61 -11.63 23.12
CA ILE A 31 41.47 -11.75 21.68
C ILE A 31 40.70 -13.00 21.30
N PHE A 32 41.00 -14.12 21.94
CA PHE A 32 40.29 -15.39 21.72
C PHE A 32 38.81 -15.27 22.06
N THR A 33 38.49 -14.66 23.22
CA THR A 33 37.11 -14.47 23.68
C THR A 33 36.32 -13.56 22.76
N VAL A 34 36.93 -12.44 22.32
CA VAL A 34 36.32 -11.51 21.37
C VAL A 34 36.05 -12.20 20.02
N ASN A 35 37.03 -12.93 19.50
CA ASN A 35 36.82 -13.69 18.26
C ASN A 35 35.75 -14.77 18.39
N TYR A 36 35.66 -15.45 19.55
CA TYR A 36 34.63 -16.43 19.82
C TYR A 36 33.23 -15.79 19.85
N ILE A 37 33.10 -14.64 20.55
CA ILE A 37 31.85 -13.88 20.61
C ILE A 37 31.46 -13.40 19.23
N LEU A 38 32.36 -12.79 18.47
CA LEU A 38 32.10 -12.29 17.11
C LEU A 38 31.69 -13.41 16.15
N LYS A 39 32.26 -14.60 16.32
CA LYS A 39 31.94 -15.76 15.48
C LYS A 39 30.58 -16.39 15.81
N ASN A 40 30.17 -16.29 17.09
CA ASN A 40 28.92 -16.86 17.59
C ASN A 40 27.83 -15.80 17.87
N MET A 41 28.09 -14.52 17.59
CA MET A 41 27.01 -13.54 17.55
C MET A 41 26.04 -13.99 16.46
N PRO A 42 24.73 -14.12 16.79
CA PRO A 42 23.74 -14.24 15.74
C PRO A 42 23.97 -13.05 14.83
N LYS A 43 24.32 -13.31 13.59
CA LYS A 43 24.24 -12.29 12.57
C LYS A 43 22.79 -11.90 12.57
N GLU A 44 22.42 -10.75 13.17
CA GLU A 44 21.21 -10.07 12.78
C GLU A 44 21.38 -9.92 11.25
N GLU A 45 20.67 -10.75 10.52
CA GLU A 45 20.40 -10.45 9.14
C GLU A 45 19.64 -9.13 9.19
N ILE A 46 20.39 -8.03 9.08
CA ILE A 46 19.82 -6.76 8.66
C ILE A 46 19.08 -7.15 7.38
N PRO A 47 17.73 -7.08 7.36
CA PRO A 47 17.01 -7.34 6.13
C PRO A 47 17.72 -6.47 5.10
N LYS A 48 18.33 -7.09 4.11
CA LYS A 48 18.87 -6.37 2.97
C LYS A 48 17.66 -5.78 2.30
N THR A 49 17.25 -4.62 2.77
CA THR A 49 16.47 -3.70 1.96
C THR A 49 17.39 -3.32 0.81
N THR A 50 17.47 -4.24 -0.12
CA THR A 50 17.94 -3.90 -1.45
C THR A 50 16.84 -2.99 -1.96
N TYR A 51 17.01 -1.68 -1.80
CA TYR A 51 16.22 -0.70 -2.50
C TYR A 51 16.57 -0.88 -3.97
N GLU A 52 15.84 -1.74 -4.63
CA GLU A 52 15.76 -1.74 -6.08
C GLU A 52 14.69 -0.69 -6.41
N PRO A 53 15.08 0.45 -7.02
CA PRO A 53 14.09 1.42 -7.49
C PRO A 53 13.19 0.67 -8.49
N ASN A 54 11.88 0.69 -8.25
CA ASN A 54 10.80 0.06 -9.02
C ASN A 54 10.50 -1.43 -8.76
N VAL A 55 11.02 -2.05 -7.71
CA VAL A 55 10.47 -3.33 -7.24
C VAL A 55 9.44 -3.03 -6.15
N SER A 56 8.16 -3.25 -6.46
CA SER A 56 7.10 -3.24 -5.45
C SER A 56 7.43 -4.28 -4.39
N VAL A 57 7.22 -3.94 -3.11
CA VAL A 57 7.27 -4.93 -2.03
C VAL A 57 6.14 -5.91 -2.31
N MET A 58 6.46 -7.06 -2.90
CA MET A 58 5.48 -8.07 -3.26
C MET A 58 4.92 -8.68 -1.98
N THR A 59 3.62 -8.57 -1.79
CA THR A 59 2.88 -9.55 -1.02
C THR A 59 2.97 -10.90 -1.77
N GLU A 60 2.81 -12.03 -1.08
CA GLU A 60 2.95 -13.39 -1.66
C GLU A 60 2.03 -13.68 -2.87
N ASP A 61 1.13 -12.76 -3.21
CA ASP A 61 0.21 -12.85 -4.32
C ASP A 61 0.82 -12.27 -5.60
N GLU A 62 1.28 -13.14 -6.47
CA GLU A 62 1.83 -12.74 -7.77
C GLU A 62 0.71 -12.31 -8.73
N VAL A 63 0.90 -11.16 -9.38
CA VAL A 63 0.08 -10.82 -10.56
C VAL A 63 0.40 -11.82 -11.65
N PRO A 64 -0.60 -12.46 -12.28
CA PRO A 64 -0.33 -13.34 -13.40
C PRO A 64 0.53 -12.67 -14.46
N GLU A 65 1.60 -13.31 -14.88
CA GLU A 65 2.60 -12.78 -15.83
C GLU A 65 1.94 -12.21 -17.10
N LYS A 66 0.84 -12.83 -17.53
CA LYS A 66 0.03 -12.39 -18.69
C LYS A 66 -0.51 -10.95 -18.55
N TRP A 67 -0.70 -10.46 -17.31
CA TRP A 67 -1.30 -9.14 -17.05
C TRP A 67 -0.28 -8.06 -16.69
N GLN A 68 0.91 -8.40 -16.20
CA GLN A 68 1.90 -7.43 -15.75
C GLN A 68 2.20 -6.36 -16.80
N ALA A 69 2.63 -6.77 -17.98
CA ALA A 69 2.94 -5.84 -19.08
C ALA A 69 1.72 -5.01 -19.52
N THR A 70 0.52 -5.61 -19.48
CA THR A 70 -0.73 -4.90 -19.84
C THR A 70 -1.08 -3.85 -18.80
N ILE A 71 -0.94 -4.14 -17.51
CA ILE A 71 -1.20 -3.21 -16.41
C ILE A 71 -0.25 -2.02 -16.48
N GLU A 72 1.07 -2.28 -16.57
CA GLU A 72 2.08 -1.21 -16.67
C GLU A 72 1.83 -0.30 -17.87
N SER A 73 1.57 -0.90 -19.04
CA SER A 73 1.25 -0.14 -20.27
C SER A 73 -0.05 0.67 -20.12
N THR A 74 -1.03 0.16 -19.38
CA THR A 74 -2.29 0.87 -19.15
C THR A 74 -2.09 2.05 -18.20
N ILE A 75 -1.31 1.89 -17.13
CA ILE A 75 -0.95 2.99 -16.22
C ILE A 75 -0.21 4.07 -16.99
N ASP A 76 0.81 3.69 -17.78
CA ASP A 76 1.59 4.63 -18.57
C ASP A 76 0.70 5.41 -19.53
N THR A 77 -0.14 4.72 -20.30
CA THR A 77 -1.07 5.34 -21.24
C THR A 77 -2.05 6.29 -20.54
N PHE A 78 -2.59 5.90 -19.40
CA PHE A 78 -3.52 6.72 -18.62
C PHE A 78 -2.83 8.01 -18.13
N VAL A 79 -1.65 7.89 -17.53
CA VAL A 79 -0.88 9.03 -17.03
C VAL A 79 -0.49 9.97 -18.18
N GLN A 80 -0.06 9.44 -19.32
CA GLN A 80 0.26 10.25 -20.51
C GLN A 80 -0.96 11.03 -21.02
N ARG A 81 -2.12 10.39 -21.13
CA ARG A 81 -3.37 11.07 -21.56
C ARG A 81 -3.79 12.17 -20.58
N CYS A 82 -3.70 11.90 -19.28
CA CYS A 82 -3.98 12.91 -18.25
C CYS A 82 -3.00 14.10 -18.32
N ASN A 83 -1.71 13.84 -18.55
CA ASN A 83 -0.69 14.86 -18.74
C ASN A 83 -0.97 15.73 -19.98
N ASN A 84 -1.45 15.11 -21.04
CA ASN A 84 -1.78 15.80 -22.30
C ASN A 84 -3.17 16.45 -22.28
N LYS A 85 -3.93 16.32 -21.18
CA LYS A 85 -5.31 16.80 -21.05
C LYS A 85 -6.27 16.19 -22.07
N GLU A 86 -5.99 14.95 -22.49
CA GLU A 86 -6.84 14.15 -23.36
C GLU A 86 -7.99 13.52 -22.55
N TYR A 87 -8.83 14.38 -21.96
CA TYR A 87 -9.84 14.01 -20.96
C TYR A 87 -10.76 12.88 -21.41
N GLU A 88 -11.31 12.97 -22.60
CA GLU A 88 -12.25 11.98 -23.14
C GLU A 88 -11.56 10.63 -23.34
N SER A 89 -10.34 10.64 -23.89
CA SER A 89 -9.55 9.43 -24.12
C SER A 89 -9.16 8.74 -22.79
N ALA A 90 -8.77 9.52 -21.78
CA ALA A 90 -8.46 9.00 -20.46
C ALA A 90 -9.72 8.49 -19.73
N TYR A 91 -10.84 9.22 -19.80
CA TYR A 91 -12.12 8.84 -19.22
C TYR A 91 -12.63 7.51 -19.77
N ASN A 92 -12.48 7.29 -21.08
CA ASN A 92 -12.90 6.06 -21.75
C ASN A 92 -12.07 4.82 -21.36
N MET A 93 -10.93 5.00 -20.70
CA MET A 93 -10.15 3.89 -20.14
C MET A 93 -10.75 3.34 -18.83
N LEU A 94 -11.57 4.14 -18.14
CA LEU A 94 -12.18 3.72 -16.87
C LEU A 94 -13.29 2.69 -17.11
N SER A 95 -13.47 1.79 -16.14
CA SER A 95 -14.61 0.88 -16.09
C SER A 95 -15.93 1.66 -15.94
N ASP A 96 -17.01 1.10 -16.42
CA ASP A 96 -18.31 1.75 -16.33
C ASP A 96 -18.76 1.91 -14.86
N ASP A 97 -18.51 0.91 -14.02
CA ASP A 97 -18.78 1.01 -12.58
C ASP A 97 -17.99 2.15 -11.91
N CYS A 98 -16.71 2.34 -12.28
CA CYS A 98 -15.90 3.44 -11.75
C CYS A 98 -16.43 4.80 -12.23
N LYS A 99 -16.86 4.89 -13.51
CA LYS A 99 -17.49 6.12 -14.02
C LYS A 99 -18.74 6.42 -13.20
N ASP A 100 -19.66 5.46 -13.08
CA ASP A 100 -20.93 5.67 -12.39
C ASP A 100 -20.77 5.99 -10.90
N ALA A 101 -19.79 5.36 -10.23
CA ALA A 101 -19.58 5.55 -8.80
C ALA A 101 -18.79 6.83 -8.46
N VAL A 102 -17.72 7.11 -9.22
CA VAL A 102 -16.73 8.15 -8.85
C VAL A 102 -16.81 9.35 -9.77
N TYR A 103 -16.97 9.12 -11.06
CA TYR A 103 -16.94 10.18 -12.09
C TYR A 103 -18.14 10.08 -13.05
N PRO A 104 -19.37 10.35 -12.58
CA PRO A 104 -20.59 10.12 -13.38
C PRO A 104 -20.68 11.02 -14.61
N THR A 105 -19.81 12.00 -14.74
CA THR A 105 -19.74 12.89 -15.90
C THR A 105 -18.30 13.14 -16.31
N LEU A 106 -18.07 13.39 -17.59
CA LEU A 106 -16.76 13.82 -18.09
C LEU A 106 -16.26 15.07 -17.37
N SER A 107 -17.16 15.99 -17.01
CA SER A 107 -16.79 17.20 -16.26
C SER A 107 -16.26 16.92 -14.86
N SER A 108 -16.82 15.92 -14.16
CA SER A 108 -16.29 15.50 -12.85
C SER A 108 -14.89 14.90 -12.98
N PHE A 109 -14.66 14.11 -14.01
CA PHE A 109 -13.35 13.56 -14.32
C PHE A 109 -12.34 14.63 -14.75
N GLN A 110 -12.74 15.62 -15.54
CA GLN A 110 -11.88 16.76 -15.89
C GLN A 110 -11.37 17.49 -14.64
N LYS A 111 -12.23 17.73 -13.66
CA LYS A 111 -11.82 18.34 -12.38
C LYS A 111 -10.77 17.50 -11.64
N TYR A 112 -10.91 16.20 -11.65
CA TYR A 112 -9.90 15.28 -11.11
C TYR A 112 -8.56 15.47 -11.82
N VAL A 113 -8.55 15.39 -13.16
CA VAL A 113 -7.33 15.54 -13.96
C VAL A 113 -6.69 16.92 -13.76
N ASP A 114 -7.49 17.99 -13.73
CA ASP A 114 -6.97 19.36 -13.55
C ASP A 114 -6.38 19.56 -12.15
N ASN A 115 -6.90 18.88 -11.15
CA ASN A 115 -6.35 18.95 -9.81
C ASN A 115 -5.09 18.10 -9.63
N ARG A 116 -5.08 16.86 -10.15
CA ARG A 116 -3.97 15.91 -9.95
C ARG A 116 -2.81 16.14 -10.92
N PHE A 117 -3.10 16.59 -12.13
CA PHE A 117 -2.15 16.80 -13.23
C PHE A 117 -2.02 18.28 -13.58
N LYS A 118 -1.92 19.19 -12.59
CA LYS A 118 -1.67 20.63 -12.81
C LYS A 118 -0.40 20.87 -13.61
N GLU A 119 0.64 20.14 -13.25
CA GLU A 119 1.91 20.05 -13.95
C GLU A 119 2.06 18.65 -14.54
N LYS A 120 3.02 18.45 -15.43
CA LYS A 120 3.33 17.10 -15.90
C LYS A 120 3.77 16.21 -14.76
N ARG A 121 3.19 15.02 -14.70
CA ARG A 121 3.48 13.99 -13.68
C ARG A 121 4.22 12.82 -14.29
N SER A 122 5.20 12.32 -13.60
CA SER A 122 5.72 10.98 -13.72
C SER A 122 5.06 10.08 -12.67
N TYR A 123 5.23 8.78 -12.77
CA TYR A 123 4.68 7.86 -11.80
C TYR A 123 5.72 6.83 -11.35
N SER A 124 5.50 6.27 -10.16
CA SER A 124 6.25 5.13 -9.63
C SER A 124 5.31 4.19 -8.91
N ILE A 125 5.33 2.92 -9.29
CA ILE A 125 4.58 1.87 -8.61
C ILE A 125 5.30 1.55 -7.31
N GLN A 126 4.61 1.66 -6.17
CA GLN A 126 5.17 1.43 -4.84
C GLN A 126 4.88 0.04 -4.33
N ASN A 127 3.65 -0.40 -4.52
CA ASN A 127 3.15 -1.65 -3.99
C ASN A 127 2.01 -2.17 -4.84
N PHE A 128 1.66 -3.46 -4.71
CA PHE A 128 0.42 -3.98 -5.20
C PHE A 128 -0.18 -5.00 -4.23
N SER A 129 -1.48 -5.20 -4.32
CA SER A 129 -2.19 -6.26 -3.63
C SER A 129 -3.18 -6.92 -4.57
N ASN A 130 -3.47 -8.19 -4.32
CA ASN A 130 -4.42 -8.97 -5.11
C ASN A 130 -5.58 -9.42 -4.22
N VAL A 131 -6.81 -9.18 -4.65
CA VAL A 131 -8.02 -9.64 -3.98
C VAL A 131 -8.91 -10.35 -5.01
N GLY A 132 -8.72 -11.66 -5.15
CA GLY A 132 -9.43 -12.47 -6.13
C GLY A 132 -9.03 -12.12 -7.57
N LYS A 133 -9.93 -11.49 -8.34
CA LYS A 133 -9.69 -11.05 -9.72
C LYS A 133 -9.35 -9.55 -9.83
N GLN A 134 -9.00 -8.92 -8.72
CA GLN A 134 -8.73 -7.48 -8.64
C GLN A 134 -7.30 -7.25 -8.23
N TYR A 135 -6.57 -6.47 -9.03
CA TYR A 135 -5.18 -6.10 -8.80
C TYR A 135 -5.14 -4.61 -8.44
N ILE A 136 -4.75 -4.31 -7.21
CA ILE A 136 -4.70 -2.95 -6.66
C ILE A 136 -3.25 -2.50 -6.64
N TYR A 137 -2.96 -1.38 -7.28
CA TYR A 137 -1.63 -0.80 -7.38
C TYR A 137 -1.57 0.53 -6.66
N ASP A 138 -0.63 0.65 -5.74
CA ASP A 138 -0.28 1.92 -5.10
C ASP A 138 0.73 2.64 -5.98
N VAL A 139 0.34 3.79 -6.51
CA VAL A 139 1.12 4.55 -7.48
C VAL A 139 1.34 5.96 -6.95
N ASN A 140 2.59 6.36 -6.83
CA ASN A 140 2.95 7.74 -6.56
C ASN A 140 3.01 8.53 -7.87
N LEU A 141 2.15 9.54 -7.99
CA LEU A 141 2.21 10.55 -9.05
C LEU A 141 3.11 11.69 -8.57
N MET A 142 4.22 11.90 -9.24
CA MET A 142 5.28 12.84 -8.86
C MET A 142 5.42 13.96 -9.90
N ASP A 143 5.93 15.12 -9.48
CA ASP A 143 6.33 16.15 -10.42
C ASP A 143 7.41 15.61 -11.37
N ASP A 144 7.19 15.77 -12.68
CA ASP A 144 8.19 15.42 -13.69
C ASP A 144 9.26 16.51 -13.74
N LEU A 145 10.35 16.29 -12.99
CA LEU A 145 11.46 17.24 -12.89
C LEU A 145 12.15 17.51 -14.24
N MET A 146 12.08 16.55 -15.17
CA MET A 146 12.66 16.70 -16.49
C MET A 146 11.80 17.60 -17.40
N ALA A 147 10.48 17.56 -17.22
CA ALA A 147 9.55 18.38 -17.97
C ALA A 147 9.32 19.76 -17.36
N THR A 148 9.35 19.89 -16.03
CA THR A 148 9.05 21.12 -15.31
C THR A 148 10.29 21.94 -14.93
N GLY A 149 11.48 21.35 -15.04
CA GLY A 149 12.75 21.93 -14.61
C GLY A 149 12.93 21.96 -13.10
N LEU A 150 14.18 22.20 -12.66
CA LEU A 150 14.53 22.42 -11.27
C LEU A 150 14.07 23.84 -10.86
N THR A 151 12.81 23.96 -10.45
CA THR A 151 12.33 25.18 -9.81
C THR A 151 12.47 25.03 -8.30
N ASN A 152 12.65 26.14 -7.57
CA ASN A 152 12.71 26.16 -6.09
C ASN A 152 11.36 25.82 -5.44
N LYS A 153 10.51 25.05 -6.09
CA LYS A 153 9.24 24.54 -5.56
C LYS A 153 9.51 23.27 -4.76
N GLU A 154 8.75 23.09 -3.70
CA GLU A 154 8.73 21.83 -2.98
C GLU A 154 8.31 20.71 -3.93
N PHE A 155 9.02 19.59 -3.86
CA PHE A 155 8.70 18.39 -4.62
C PHE A 155 7.37 17.84 -4.12
N TYR A 156 6.41 17.71 -5.02
CA TYR A 156 5.07 17.26 -4.68
C TYR A 156 4.82 15.87 -5.24
N TYR A 157 4.24 15.00 -4.44
CA TYR A 157 3.74 13.70 -4.89
C TYR A 157 2.34 13.45 -4.31
N ASN A 158 1.54 12.69 -5.03
CA ASN A 158 0.26 12.17 -4.60
C ASN A 158 0.26 10.66 -4.72
N GLU A 159 -0.18 10.00 -3.68
CA GLU A 159 -0.51 8.59 -3.73
C GLU A 159 -1.88 8.41 -4.43
N GLU A 160 -1.92 7.51 -5.39
CA GLU A 160 -3.12 7.16 -6.15
C GLU A 160 -3.26 5.64 -6.20
N LYS A 161 -4.48 5.13 -6.10
CA LYS A 161 -4.74 3.70 -6.19
C LYS A 161 -5.40 3.38 -7.52
N PHE A 162 -4.68 2.63 -8.35
CA PHE A 162 -5.18 2.07 -9.58
C PHE A 162 -5.67 0.65 -9.33
N VAL A 163 -6.88 0.35 -9.72
CA VAL A 163 -7.48 -0.99 -9.56
C VAL A 163 -7.77 -1.56 -10.94
N PHE A 164 -7.29 -2.77 -11.17
CA PHE A 164 -7.53 -3.52 -12.39
C PHE A 164 -8.40 -4.72 -12.08
N THR A 165 -9.56 -4.79 -12.68
CA THR A 165 -10.47 -5.94 -12.53
C THR A 165 -10.39 -6.81 -13.77
N GLU A 166 -10.11 -8.10 -13.57
CA GLU A 166 -10.11 -9.09 -14.66
C GLU A 166 -11.56 -9.43 -15.03
N ASP A 167 -11.91 -9.11 -16.29
CA ASP A 167 -13.20 -9.42 -16.90
C ASP A 167 -12.95 -10.31 -18.13
N ASP A 168 -13.23 -11.60 -18.00
CA ASP A 168 -13.05 -12.70 -18.97
C ASP A 168 -11.78 -12.62 -19.83
N LYS A 169 -11.61 -11.60 -20.66
CA LYS A 169 -10.48 -11.45 -21.60
C LYS A 169 -9.82 -10.08 -21.57
N SER A 170 -10.23 -9.21 -20.68
CA SER A 170 -9.75 -7.83 -20.60
C SER A 170 -9.54 -7.40 -19.16
N LEU A 171 -8.74 -6.37 -18.98
CA LEU A 171 -8.63 -5.66 -17.71
C LEU A 171 -9.42 -4.36 -17.80
N LYS A 172 -10.20 -4.09 -16.78
CA LYS A 172 -10.93 -2.83 -16.59
C LYS A 172 -10.20 -1.98 -15.56
N LEU A 173 -9.93 -0.73 -15.90
CA LEU A 173 -9.27 0.22 -15.01
C LEU A 173 -10.28 0.94 -14.13
N ALA A 174 -9.99 1.04 -12.85
CA ALA A 174 -10.61 1.97 -11.92
C ALA A 174 -9.52 2.76 -11.18
N ILE A 175 -9.86 3.93 -10.69
CA ILE A 175 -8.95 4.85 -9.98
C ILE A 175 -9.58 5.34 -8.69
N SER A 176 -8.85 6.14 -7.91
CA SER A 176 -9.31 6.70 -6.62
C SER A 176 -9.73 5.62 -5.62
N GLY A 177 -9.08 4.46 -5.69
CA GLY A 177 -9.32 3.36 -4.77
C GLY A 177 -10.65 2.61 -4.97
N PHE A 178 -11.44 2.94 -5.98
CA PHE A 178 -12.67 2.21 -6.27
C PHE A 178 -12.34 0.80 -6.76
N VAL A 179 -12.94 -0.21 -6.10
CA VAL A 179 -12.66 -1.62 -6.40
C VAL A 179 -13.78 -2.23 -7.24
N ARG A 180 -15.03 -2.11 -6.78
CA ARG A 180 -16.17 -2.70 -7.49
C ARG A 180 -17.50 -2.19 -6.94
N ARG A 181 -18.56 -2.35 -7.74
CA ARG A 181 -19.97 -2.21 -7.31
C ARG A 181 -20.61 -3.58 -7.15
N ASN A 182 -21.26 -3.80 -6.02
CA ASN A 182 -22.06 -4.97 -5.77
C ASN A 182 -23.55 -4.58 -5.74
N ASN A 183 -24.34 -5.06 -6.70
CA ASN A 183 -25.77 -4.85 -6.69
C ASN A 183 -26.41 -5.79 -5.66
N LEU A 184 -27.07 -5.24 -4.66
CA LEU A 184 -27.66 -5.97 -3.54
C LEU A 184 -29.17 -6.16 -3.72
N ASN A 185 -29.89 -5.08 -4.00
CA ASN A 185 -31.36 -5.06 -4.13
C ASN A 185 -32.07 -5.75 -2.97
N ILE A 186 -31.59 -5.52 -1.74
CA ILE A 186 -32.15 -6.07 -0.50
C ILE A 186 -33.10 -5.05 0.08
N PHE A 187 -34.28 -5.49 0.51
CA PHE A 187 -35.22 -4.58 1.18
C PHE A 187 -35.77 -5.19 2.47
N ALA A 188 -36.08 -4.30 3.40
CA ALA A 188 -36.86 -4.59 4.60
C ALA A 188 -37.96 -3.54 4.72
N GLU A 189 -39.13 -3.93 5.22
CA GLU A 189 -40.22 -2.99 5.41
C GLU A 189 -41.05 -3.34 6.65
N ASP A 190 -41.59 -2.34 7.28
CA ASP A 190 -42.61 -2.43 8.31
C ASP A 190 -43.80 -1.51 7.98
N GLU A 191 -44.66 -1.25 8.95
CA GLU A 191 -45.86 -0.41 8.77
C GLU A 191 -45.50 1.04 8.43
N ASN A 192 -44.34 1.55 8.89
CA ASN A 192 -43.95 2.95 8.84
C ASN A 192 -42.86 3.25 7.85
N LEU A 193 -41.93 2.32 7.65
CA LEU A 193 -40.71 2.55 6.87
C LEU A 193 -40.42 1.39 5.92
N LYS A 194 -40.00 1.73 4.71
CA LYS A 194 -39.37 0.80 3.79
C LYS A 194 -37.94 1.24 3.54
N VAL A 195 -37.02 0.32 3.76
CA VAL A 195 -35.57 0.49 3.48
C VAL A 195 -35.24 -0.40 2.29
N ASN A 196 -34.61 0.14 1.28
CA ASN A 196 -34.11 -0.61 0.16
C ASN A 196 -32.61 -0.28 -0.05
N ILE A 197 -31.76 -1.29 0.08
CA ILE A 197 -30.32 -1.18 -0.19
C ILE A 197 -30.11 -1.62 -1.64
N LEU A 198 -29.81 -0.67 -2.50
CA LEU A 198 -29.71 -0.89 -3.95
C LEU A 198 -28.40 -1.58 -4.31
N TYR A 199 -27.28 -0.99 -3.90
CA TYR A 199 -25.93 -1.48 -4.16
C TYR A 199 -24.97 -1.01 -3.09
N LYS A 200 -23.80 -1.63 -3.03
CA LYS A 200 -22.65 -1.13 -2.31
C LYS A 200 -21.46 -0.92 -3.25
N ASP A 201 -20.80 0.20 -3.10
CA ASP A 201 -19.55 0.52 -3.75
C ASP A 201 -18.41 0.20 -2.77
N VAL A 202 -17.54 -0.70 -3.18
CA VAL A 202 -16.38 -1.13 -2.39
C VAL A 202 -15.18 -0.33 -2.84
N TYR A 203 -14.55 0.36 -1.90
CA TYR A 203 -13.27 1.04 -2.06
C TYR A 203 -12.18 0.25 -1.34
N TYR A 204 -10.95 0.64 -1.55
CA TYR A 204 -9.80 -0.01 -0.92
C TYR A 204 -9.88 -0.01 0.62
N ASP A 205 -10.37 1.07 1.21
CA ASP A 205 -10.35 1.35 2.65
C ASP A 205 -11.74 1.51 3.28
N HIS A 206 -12.81 1.57 2.47
CA HIS A 206 -14.19 1.76 2.95
C HIS A 206 -15.22 1.21 1.98
N GLU A 207 -16.49 1.19 2.42
CA GLU A 207 -17.64 0.81 1.60
C GLU A 207 -18.70 1.92 1.67
N ILE A 208 -19.36 2.18 0.55
CA ILE A 208 -20.48 3.13 0.47
C ILE A 208 -21.74 2.38 0.04
N TYR A 209 -22.80 2.47 0.84
CA TYR A 209 -24.08 1.86 0.57
C TYR A 209 -25.04 2.88 0.00
N SER A 210 -25.69 2.54 -1.12
CA SER A 210 -26.82 3.31 -1.66
C SER A 210 -28.12 2.79 -1.09
N VAL A 211 -28.75 3.63 -0.26
CA VAL A 211 -29.98 3.26 0.47
C VAL A 211 -31.11 4.19 0.09
N THR A 212 -32.26 3.61 -0.26
CA THR A 212 -33.50 4.36 -0.44
C THR A 212 -34.42 4.11 0.75
N LEU A 213 -34.81 5.19 1.40
CA LEU A 213 -35.75 5.16 2.52
C LEU A 213 -37.11 5.72 2.07
N THR A 214 -38.17 4.97 2.30
CA THR A 214 -39.52 5.40 1.97
C THR A 214 -40.37 5.42 3.23
N ASN A 215 -40.78 6.63 3.63
CA ASN A 215 -41.75 6.80 4.73
C ASN A 215 -43.16 6.36 4.27
N ARG A 216 -43.71 5.37 4.93
CA ARG A 216 -45.05 4.81 4.67
C ARG A 216 -46.08 5.29 5.71
N SER A 217 -45.59 5.95 6.80
CA SER A 217 -46.47 6.47 7.84
C SER A 217 -47.08 7.82 7.44
N THR A 218 -48.10 8.25 8.17
CA THR A 218 -48.71 9.57 8.02
C THR A 218 -47.94 10.66 8.76
N HIS A 219 -46.89 10.31 9.50
CA HIS A 219 -46.08 11.23 10.32
C HIS A 219 -44.65 11.30 9.80
N PRO A 220 -43.95 12.41 9.99
CA PRO A 220 -42.52 12.50 9.69
C PRO A 220 -41.74 11.47 10.49
N ILE A 221 -40.74 10.84 9.86
CA ILE A 221 -39.79 9.93 10.50
C ILE A 221 -38.45 10.64 10.53
N VAL A 222 -37.86 10.73 11.72
CA VAL A 222 -36.49 11.24 11.92
C VAL A 222 -35.57 10.03 11.94
N ILE A 223 -34.64 9.97 10.99
CA ILE A 223 -33.68 8.87 10.85
C ILE A 223 -32.37 9.22 11.56
N ALA A 224 -31.95 10.47 11.47
CA ALA A 224 -30.80 11.01 12.21
C ALA A 224 -31.04 12.50 12.47
N ASP A 225 -30.94 12.90 13.73
CA ASP A 225 -31.17 14.30 14.14
C ASP A 225 -29.86 15.09 14.40
N GLY A 226 -28.69 14.44 14.20
CA GLY A 226 -27.36 15.04 14.43
C GLY A 226 -27.03 15.27 15.91
N THR A 227 -27.94 14.97 16.84
CA THR A 227 -27.75 15.20 18.29
C THR A 227 -27.55 13.90 19.08
N THR A 228 -27.93 12.78 18.53
CA THR A 228 -27.78 11.44 19.11
C THR A 228 -26.86 10.58 18.26
N ASN A 229 -26.07 9.71 18.92
CA ASN A 229 -25.30 8.68 18.23
C ASN A 229 -26.26 7.62 17.65
N ASN A 230 -26.88 7.92 16.51
CA ASN A 230 -27.69 6.95 15.82
C ASN A 230 -26.77 5.99 15.07
N GLU A 231 -26.85 4.71 15.40
CA GLU A 231 -26.17 3.65 14.66
C GLU A 231 -27.12 3.10 13.59
N VAL A 232 -26.63 3.07 12.35
CA VAL A 232 -27.26 2.30 11.29
C VAL A 232 -26.55 0.95 11.25
N VAL A 233 -27.26 -0.10 11.65
CA VAL A 233 -26.75 -1.49 11.58
C VAL A 233 -27.16 -2.08 10.24
N ILE A 234 -26.17 -2.39 9.41
CA ILE A 234 -26.37 -3.09 8.15
C ILE A 234 -25.96 -4.56 8.37
N ASN A 235 -26.94 -5.46 8.41
CA ASN A 235 -26.68 -6.89 8.48
C ASN A 235 -26.63 -7.46 7.06
N THR A 236 -25.44 -7.76 6.57
CA THR A 236 -25.22 -8.34 5.23
C THR A 236 -25.27 -9.86 5.23
N GLY A 237 -25.48 -10.49 6.39
CA GLY A 237 -25.52 -11.96 6.55
C GLY A 237 -24.13 -12.60 6.69
N GLU A 238 -23.04 -11.85 6.50
CA GLU A 238 -21.68 -12.36 6.64
C GLU A 238 -20.97 -11.81 7.88
N ASP A 239 -21.29 -10.55 8.29
CA ASP A 239 -20.78 -9.92 9.53
C ASP A 239 -21.70 -8.75 9.93
N GLU A 240 -21.98 -8.60 11.22
CA GLU A 240 -22.60 -7.39 11.75
C GLU A 240 -21.55 -6.28 11.83
N ARG A 241 -21.62 -5.33 10.90
CA ARG A 241 -20.83 -4.08 11.00
C ARG A 241 -21.74 -2.95 11.42
N SER A 242 -21.45 -2.36 12.57
CA SER A 242 -22.03 -1.09 12.98
C SER A 242 -21.17 0.04 12.46
N GLU A 243 -21.68 0.89 11.59
CA GLU A 243 -20.99 2.15 11.25
C GLU A 243 -21.64 3.31 11.97
N LYS A 244 -20.83 4.03 12.72
CA LYS A 244 -21.18 5.32 13.32
C LYS A 244 -21.03 6.42 12.29
N ASN A 245 -22.08 7.17 12.12
CA ASN A 245 -22.17 8.48 11.45
C ASN A 245 -22.55 8.45 9.97
N VAL A 246 -23.76 8.85 9.80
CA VAL A 246 -24.16 9.65 8.65
C VAL A 246 -24.26 11.09 9.10
#